data_fadc7fdd50e80f66aaa99779691b80b3
#
_entry.id   fadc7fdd50e80f66aaa99779691b80b3
#
_cell.length_a   1.000
_cell.length_b   1.000
_cell.length_c   1.000
_cell.angle_alpha   90.00
_cell.angle_beta   90.00
_cell.angle_gamma   90.00
#
_symmetry.space_group_name_H-M   'P 1'
#
loop_
_entity.id
_entity.type
_entity.pdbx_description
1 polymer ?
#
loop_
_entity_poly.entity_id
_entity_poly.type
_entity_poly.pdbx_seq_one_letter_code
_entity_poly.pdbx_strand_id
1 'polypeptide(L)'
;MARQPSRSILRKCAALGVALAATLGFANTATAAAANYVALGDSYSSGVGAGSYGPGGCKRSANAYGQLWANAHSGTKFTFLACSGARTGDVVTQIGSMPSNATLVTVTVGGNDAGFTDVIKTCTLNDDTACVNRVNTAKAYAQNTLPALLDRVYSAAKAKAPNAKLVVLSYPRFYTVPGSCNVGLSDTKRSAINSGADTLASVLSSRAAAAGAKFVDVRPAFVGHNICSAAGDYLHSLTWPVDESYHPTAAGQRGGYYSPLTSAIG
;
A
#
# COMPACT_ATOMS: atom_id res chain seq x y z
N MET A 1 -99.59 23.75 33.07
CA MET A 1 -98.34 23.32 33.60
C MET A 1 -97.78 22.26 32.61
N ALA A 2 -96.93 22.65 31.70
CA ALA A 2 -96.44 21.81 30.68
C ALA A 2 -94.93 21.58 30.82
N ARG A 3 -94.49 20.34 30.86
CA ARG A 3 -93.06 19.97 30.83
C ARG A 3 -92.75 19.41 29.47
N GLN A 4 -91.83 20.05 28.80
CA GLN A 4 -91.23 19.61 27.51
C GLN A 4 -90.19 18.50 27.73
N PRO A 5 -90.02 17.53 26.80
CA PRO A 5 -89.01 16.55 26.86
C PRO A 5 -87.73 16.99 26.21
N SER A 6 -86.61 16.60 26.80
CA SER A 6 -85.26 16.81 26.41
C SER A 6 -84.91 16.05 25.13
N ARG A 7 -84.25 16.72 24.14
CA ARG A 7 -83.68 16.09 22.95
C ARG A 7 -82.27 15.59 23.21
N SER A 8 -82.07 14.28 23.11
CA SER A 8 -80.74 13.64 23.16
C SER A 8 -80.05 13.82 21.81
N ILE A 9 -78.87 14.42 21.83
CA ILE A 9 -77.99 14.57 20.68
C ILE A 9 -77.08 13.34 20.62
N LEU A 10 -77.28 12.51 19.58
CA LEU A 10 -76.38 11.45 19.22
C LEU A 10 -75.09 12.04 18.63
N ARG A 11 -73.98 11.95 19.31
CA ARG A 11 -72.66 12.24 18.74
C ARG A 11 -72.16 11.00 17.99
N LYS A 12 -72.04 11.10 16.67
CA LYS A 12 -71.37 10.14 15.79
C LYS A 12 -69.86 10.37 15.94
N CYS A 13 -69.15 9.42 16.56
CA CYS A 13 -67.70 9.36 16.53
C CYS A 13 -67.27 8.76 15.22
N ALA A 14 -66.69 9.56 14.31
CA ALA A 14 -66.00 9.08 13.16
C ALA A 14 -64.58 8.68 13.56
N ALA A 15 -64.25 7.38 13.53
CA ALA A 15 -62.91 6.86 13.72
C ALA A 15 -62.11 7.05 12.43
N LEU A 16 -61.15 7.97 12.42
CA LEU A 16 -60.13 8.10 11.38
C LEU A 16 -59.07 6.99 11.62
N GLY A 17 -59.12 5.96 10.79
CA GLY A 17 -58.07 4.97 10.70
C GLY A 17 -56.84 5.55 9.96
N VAL A 18 -55.75 5.84 10.67
CA VAL A 18 -54.48 6.19 10.04
C VAL A 18 -53.80 4.87 9.64
N ALA A 19 -53.78 4.56 8.37
CA ALA A 19 -53.01 3.45 7.80
C ALA A 19 -51.54 3.89 7.73
N LEU A 20 -50.72 3.37 8.65
CA LEU A 20 -49.25 3.52 8.63
C LEU A 20 -48.68 2.58 7.56
N ALA A 21 -48.43 3.09 6.35
CA ALA A 21 -47.72 2.37 5.32
C ALA A 21 -46.23 2.32 5.71
N ALA A 22 -45.79 1.21 6.28
CA ALA A 22 -44.35 0.92 6.49
C ALA A 22 -43.70 0.66 5.12
N THR A 23 -43.04 1.67 4.57
CA THR A 23 -42.14 1.49 3.42
C THR A 23 -40.90 0.77 3.92
N LEU A 24 -40.84 -0.56 3.71
CA LEU A 24 -39.61 -1.33 3.82
C LEU A 24 -38.64 -0.83 2.72
N GLY A 25 -37.77 0.09 3.09
CA GLY A 25 -36.65 0.52 2.27
C GLY A 25 -35.69 -0.68 2.13
N PHE A 26 -35.71 -1.38 1.03
CA PHE A 26 -34.63 -2.29 0.65
C PHE A 26 -33.40 -1.44 0.43
N ALA A 27 -32.48 -1.44 1.41
CA ALA A 27 -31.15 -0.93 1.22
C ALA A 27 -30.49 -1.82 0.15
N ASN A 28 -30.46 -1.34 -1.11
CA ASN A 28 -29.61 -1.93 -2.12
C ASN A 28 -28.17 -1.78 -1.63
N THR A 29 -27.63 -2.84 -1.02
CA THR A 29 -26.18 -2.99 -0.86
C THR A 29 -25.62 -3.11 -2.27
N ALA A 30 -25.15 -2.00 -2.83
CA ALA A 30 -24.40 -2.02 -4.07
C ALA A 30 -23.18 -2.93 -3.79
N THR A 31 -23.22 -4.16 -4.29
CA THR A 31 -22.04 -5.03 -4.34
C THR A 31 -21.00 -4.28 -5.16
N ALA A 32 -19.88 -3.92 -4.54
CA ALA A 32 -18.77 -3.30 -5.26
C ALA A 32 -18.43 -4.18 -6.47
N ALA A 33 -18.37 -3.58 -7.66
CA ALA A 33 -18.07 -4.31 -8.87
C ALA A 33 -16.71 -5.03 -8.70
N ALA A 34 -16.67 -6.30 -9.11
CA ALA A 34 -15.46 -7.11 -9.03
C ALA A 34 -14.28 -6.40 -9.71
N ALA A 35 -13.17 -6.25 -9.01
CA ALA A 35 -12.02 -5.53 -9.52
C ALA A 35 -11.21 -6.39 -10.51
N ASN A 36 -10.70 -5.77 -11.58
CA ASN A 36 -9.57 -6.29 -12.34
C ASN A 36 -8.30 -5.66 -11.76
N TYR A 37 -7.69 -6.33 -10.79
CA TYR A 37 -6.58 -5.80 -10.03
C TYR A 37 -5.24 -6.27 -10.58
N VAL A 38 -4.28 -5.35 -10.76
CA VAL A 38 -2.91 -5.62 -11.19
C VAL A 38 -1.94 -5.11 -10.15
N ALA A 39 -1.08 -5.99 -9.63
CA ALA A 39 0.05 -5.60 -8.78
C ALA A 39 1.34 -5.57 -9.60
N LEU A 40 1.89 -4.37 -9.75
CA LEU A 40 3.17 -4.08 -10.39
C LEU A 40 4.23 -3.78 -9.32
N GLY A 41 5.49 -3.77 -9.73
CA GLY A 41 6.57 -3.26 -8.91
C GLY A 41 7.68 -4.25 -8.63
N ASP A 42 8.39 -3.99 -7.54
CA ASP A 42 9.60 -4.67 -7.12
C ASP A 42 9.36 -5.74 -6.03
N SER A 43 10.38 -6.04 -5.24
CA SER A 43 10.35 -7.02 -4.16
C SER A 43 9.34 -6.71 -3.05
N TYR A 44 9.06 -5.43 -2.78
CA TYR A 44 8.07 -5.03 -1.79
C TYR A 44 6.65 -5.32 -2.25
N SER A 45 6.39 -5.14 -3.55
CA SER A 45 5.12 -5.53 -4.17
C SER A 45 5.01 -7.04 -4.38
N SER A 46 6.11 -7.73 -4.74
CA SER A 46 6.08 -9.18 -4.93
C SER A 46 5.99 -9.96 -3.61
N GLY A 47 6.35 -9.32 -2.49
CA GLY A 47 6.24 -9.90 -1.15
C GLY A 47 7.47 -10.72 -0.73
N VAL A 48 8.67 -10.31 -1.18
CA VAL A 48 9.93 -10.88 -0.65
C VAL A 48 9.97 -10.70 0.86
N GLY A 49 10.44 -11.70 1.57
CA GLY A 49 10.47 -11.75 3.03
C GLY A 49 9.20 -12.32 3.68
N ALA A 50 8.09 -12.45 2.92
CA ALA A 50 6.83 -12.92 3.48
C ALA A 50 6.61 -14.44 3.36
N GLY A 51 7.55 -15.17 2.76
CA GLY A 51 7.43 -16.61 2.54
C GLY A 51 6.34 -17.00 1.54
N SER A 52 6.02 -18.29 1.47
CA SER A 52 4.92 -18.81 0.63
C SER A 52 5.01 -18.35 -0.83
N TYR A 53 6.19 -18.51 -1.44
CA TYR A 53 6.45 -18.08 -2.82
C TYR A 53 5.85 -19.04 -3.83
N GLY A 54 5.23 -18.47 -4.87
CA GLY A 54 4.87 -19.19 -6.07
C GLY A 54 6.11 -19.53 -6.94
N PRO A 55 5.89 -20.22 -8.05
CA PRO A 55 6.99 -20.60 -8.96
C PRO A 55 7.61 -19.38 -9.64
N GLY A 56 8.90 -19.55 -10.04
CA GLY A 56 9.68 -18.56 -10.77
C GLY A 56 10.48 -17.60 -9.89
N GLY A 57 11.43 -16.89 -10.52
CA GLY A 57 12.43 -16.05 -9.84
C GLY A 57 11.91 -14.71 -9.31
N CYS A 58 10.66 -14.34 -9.59
CA CYS A 58 10.09 -13.08 -9.12
C CYS A 58 9.72 -13.05 -7.63
N LYS A 59 9.80 -14.18 -6.93
CA LYS A 59 9.44 -14.31 -5.50
C LYS A 59 8.08 -13.70 -5.18
N ARG A 60 7.05 -14.04 -5.94
CA ARG A 60 5.67 -13.63 -5.67
C ARG A 60 5.10 -14.45 -4.53
N SER A 61 4.79 -13.77 -3.42
CA SER A 61 4.30 -14.41 -2.20
C SER A 61 2.78 -14.44 -2.14
N ALA A 62 2.22 -15.54 -1.64
CA ALA A 62 0.80 -15.61 -1.27
C ALA A 62 0.44 -14.64 -0.12
N ASN A 63 1.45 -14.19 0.63
CA ASN A 63 1.31 -13.21 1.72
C ASN A 63 1.60 -11.77 1.27
N ALA A 64 1.87 -11.50 -0.01
CA ALA A 64 2.06 -10.15 -0.52
C ALA A 64 0.76 -9.32 -0.37
N TYR A 65 0.87 -8.04 -0.06
CA TYR A 65 -0.27 -7.16 0.20
C TYR A 65 -1.31 -7.16 -0.94
N GLY A 66 -0.85 -7.23 -2.19
CA GLY A 66 -1.73 -7.30 -3.35
C GLY A 66 -2.53 -8.60 -3.41
N GLN A 67 -1.89 -9.74 -3.10
CA GLN A 67 -2.57 -11.03 -3.01
C GLN A 67 -3.54 -11.07 -1.84
N LEU A 68 -3.16 -10.51 -0.68
CA LEU A 68 -4.05 -10.41 0.49
C LEU A 68 -5.29 -9.58 0.17
N TRP A 69 -5.12 -8.46 -0.54
CA TRP A 69 -6.24 -7.61 -0.95
C TRP A 69 -7.17 -8.34 -1.93
N ALA A 70 -6.61 -9.00 -2.94
CA ALA A 70 -7.38 -9.77 -3.90
C ALA A 70 -8.20 -10.91 -3.23
N ASN A 71 -7.60 -11.60 -2.27
CA ASN A 71 -8.27 -12.68 -1.53
C ASN A 71 -9.41 -12.15 -0.63
N ALA A 72 -9.30 -10.93 -0.12
CA ALA A 72 -10.32 -10.32 0.74
C ALA A 72 -11.51 -9.73 -0.06
N HIS A 73 -11.36 -9.56 -1.40
CA HIS A 73 -12.38 -8.97 -2.26
C HIS A 73 -12.85 -10.02 -3.28
N SER A 74 -13.92 -10.75 -2.95
CA SER A 74 -14.47 -11.83 -3.78
C SER A 74 -14.79 -11.35 -5.20
N GLY A 75 -14.56 -12.21 -6.19
CA GLY A 75 -14.74 -11.88 -7.61
C GLY A 75 -13.60 -11.07 -8.24
N THR A 76 -12.58 -10.65 -7.49
CA THR A 76 -11.41 -9.96 -8.02
C THR A 76 -10.65 -10.86 -9.00
N LYS A 77 -10.41 -10.36 -10.22
CA LYS A 77 -9.44 -10.96 -11.15
C LYS A 77 -8.07 -10.33 -10.84
N PHE A 78 -7.17 -11.14 -10.31
CA PHE A 78 -5.85 -10.67 -9.89
C PHE A 78 -4.76 -11.03 -10.89
N THR A 79 -4.01 -10.04 -11.35
CA THR A 79 -2.84 -10.20 -12.21
C THR A 79 -1.60 -9.76 -11.45
N PHE A 80 -0.73 -10.70 -11.10
CA PHE A 80 0.44 -10.46 -10.28
C PHE A 80 1.69 -10.34 -11.14
N LEU A 81 2.13 -9.12 -11.47
CA LEU A 81 3.27 -8.85 -12.36
C LEU A 81 4.52 -8.38 -11.63
N ALA A 82 4.40 -7.96 -10.36
CA ALA A 82 5.56 -7.53 -9.57
C ALA A 82 6.66 -8.60 -9.55
N CYS A 83 7.91 -8.15 -9.52
CA CYS A 83 9.07 -9.04 -9.58
C CYS A 83 10.21 -8.52 -8.70
N SER A 84 10.80 -9.41 -7.90
CA SER A 84 11.96 -9.09 -7.06
C SER A 84 13.07 -8.43 -7.89
N GLY A 85 13.67 -7.35 -7.35
CA GLY A 85 14.76 -6.62 -8.00
C GLY A 85 14.34 -5.65 -9.11
N ALA A 86 13.06 -5.57 -9.47
CA ALA A 86 12.59 -4.72 -10.55
C ALA A 86 12.93 -3.24 -10.32
N ARG A 87 13.39 -2.58 -11.36
CA ARG A 87 13.57 -1.14 -11.47
C ARG A 87 12.44 -0.53 -12.29
N THR A 88 12.41 0.78 -12.39
CA THR A 88 11.39 1.52 -13.17
C THR A 88 11.27 1.01 -14.61
N GLY A 89 12.37 0.70 -15.29
CA GLY A 89 12.36 0.13 -16.65
C GLY A 89 11.70 -1.24 -16.73
N ASP A 90 11.93 -2.09 -15.70
CA ASP A 90 11.30 -3.41 -15.62
C ASP A 90 9.80 -3.29 -15.37
N VAL A 91 9.37 -2.31 -14.55
CA VAL A 91 7.95 -2.05 -14.32
C VAL A 91 7.25 -1.56 -15.60
N VAL A 92 7.92 -0.78 -16.46
CA VAL A 92 7.37 -0.45 -17.78
C VAL A 92 7.15 -1.73 -18.62
N THR A 93 8.06 -2.69 -18.54
CA THR A 93 7.90 -4.01 -19.19
C THR A 93 6.73 -4.80 -18.57
N GLN A 94 6.59 -4.81 -17.25
CA GLN A 94 5.42 -5.41 -16.56
C GLN A 94 4.11 -4.82 -17.09
N ILE A 95 4.04 -3.49 -17.25
CA ILE A 95 2.88 -2.78 -17.78
C ILE A 95 2.51 -3.27 -19.20
N GLY A 96 3.49 -3.63 -20.02
CA GLY A 96 3.26 -4.24 -21.33
C GLY A 96 2.33 -5.46 -21.28
N SER A 97 2.47 -6.28 -20.24
CA SER A 97 1.68 -7.49 -19.99
C SER A 97 0.39 -7.24 -19.20
N MET A 98 0.15 -6.00 -18.75
CA MET A 98 -1.04 -5.65 -17.98
C MET A 98 -2.29 -5.64 -18.85
N PRO A 99 -3.44 -6.20 -18.39
CA PRO A 99 -4.70 -6.09 -19.12
C PRO A 99 -5.19 -4.63 -19.17
N SER A 100 -5.67 -4.19 -20.33
CA SER A 100 -6.14 -2.82 -20.54
C SER A 100 -7.44 -2.48 -19.80
N ASN A 101 -8.19 -3.49 -19.38
CA ASN A 101 -9.42 -3.35 -18.60
C ASN A 101 -9.16 -3.41 -17.08
N ALA A 102 -7.92 -3.24 -16.63
CA ALA A 102 -7.63 -3.11 -15.20
C ALA A 102 -8.42 -1.96 -14.61
N THR A 103 -8.96 -2.17 -13.40
CA THR A 103 -9.71 -1.15 -12.64
C THR A 103 -8.93 -0.66 -11.43
N LEU A 104 -7.98 -1.47 -10.96
CA LEU A 104 -7.06 -1.15 -9.86
C LEU A 104 -5.64 -1.56 -10.25
N VAL A 105 -4.70 -0.66 -10.06
CA VAL A 105 -3.26 -0.93 -10.25
C VAL A 105 -2.52 -0.43 -9.02
N THR A 106 -1.71 -1.29 -8.40
CA THR A 106 -0.80 -0.88 -7.33
C THR A 106 0.65 -1.02 -7.79
N VAL A 107 1.53 -0.16 -7.28
CA VAL A 107 2.95 -0.20 -7.60
C VAL A 107 3.82 0.30 -6.44
N THR A 108 4.90 -0.43 -6.17
CA THR A 108 6.05 0.01 -5.37
C THR A 108 7.29 -0.12 -6.23
N VAL A 109 8.01 0.97 -6.49
CA VAL A 109 9.20 0.97 -7.36
C VAL A 109 10.07 2.20 -7.08
N GLY A 110 11.37 2.10 -7.37
CA GLY A 110 12.34 3.20 -7.30
C GLY A 110 13.45 2.97 -6.28
N GLY A 111 13.27 2.10 -5.29
CA GLY A 111 14.31 1.74 -4.33
C GLY A 111 15.54 1.10 -4.99
N ASN A 112 15.32 0.19 -5.93
CA ASN A 112 16.40 -0.45 -6.69
C ASN A 112 17.11 0.51 -7.65
N ASP A 113 16.37 1.46 -8.25
CA ASP A 113 16.94 2.53 -9.09
C ASP A 113 17.90 3.41 -8.28
N ALA A 114 17.52 3.78 -7.04
CA ALA A 114 18.35 4.55 -6.13
C ALA A 114 19.52 3.76 -5.52
N GLY A 115 19.62 2.46 -5.79
CA GLY A 115 20.72 1.61 -5.32
C GLY A 115 20.59 1.19 -3.85
N PHE A 116 19.40 0.81 -3.43
CA PHE A 116 19.11 0.39 -2.05
C PHE A 116 20.06 -0.71 -1.55
N THR A 117 20.29 -1.76 -2.35
CA THR A 117 21.20 -2.86 -1.98
C THR A 117 22.61 -2.36 -1.68
N ASP A 118 23.14 -1.42 -2.48
CA ASP A 118 24.45 -0.85 -2.26
C ASP A 118 24.50 0.06 -1.02
N VAL A 119 23.41 0.76 -0.73
CA VAL A 119 23.28 1.53 0.53
C VAL A 119 23.41 0.59 1.72
N ILE A 120 22.62 -0.47 1.77
CA ILE A 120 22.65 -1.43 2.87
C ILE A 120 24.03 -2.07 2.98
N LYS A 121 24.62 -2.53 1.88
CA LYS A 121 25.95 -3.14 1.86
C LYS A 121 27.01 -2.16 2.38
N THR A 122 27.01 -0.92 1.92
CA THR A 122 27.99 0.09 2.36
C THR A 122 27.81 0.41 3.84
N CYS A 123 26.58 0.61 4.32
CA CYS A 123 26.31 0.91 5.71
C CYS A 123 26.64 -0.26 6.65
N THR A 124 26.51 -1.50 6.18
CA THR A 124 26.86 -2.69 6.99
C THR A 124 28.37 -2.92 7.09
N LEU A 125 29.10 -2.69 6.00
CA LEU A 125 30.50 -3.10 5.88
C LEU A 125 31.50 -1.96 6.14
N ASN A 126 31.09 -0.70 6.09
CA ASN A 126 32.00 0.44 6.22
C ASN A 126 31.63 1.32 7.43
N ASP A 127 32.37 2.39 7.64
CA ASP A 127 32.17 3.35 8.71
C ASP A 127 30.93 4.25 8.49
N ASP A 128 30.63 5.11 9.49
CA ASP A 128 29.50 6.03 9.45
C ASP A 128 29.60 7.04 8.30
N THR A 129 30.79 7.55 8.03
CA THR A 129 31.04 8.52 6.96
C THR A 129 30.74 7.93 5.58
N ALA A 130 31.24 6.74 5.31
CA ALA A 130 31.00 6.03 4.06
C ALA A 130 29.50 5.73 3.87
N CYS A 131 28.82 5.29 4.95
CA CYS A 131 27.39 5.04 4.93
C CYS A 131 26.59 6.32 4.61
N VAL A 132 26.84 7.41 5.34
CA VAL A 132 26.16 8.69 5.12
C VAL A 132 26.39 9.22 3.71
N ASN A 133 27.61 9.14 3.19
CA ASN A 133 27.93 9.56 1.82
C ASN A 133 27.19 8.72 0.79
N ARG A 134 27.12 7.39 0.97
CA ARG A 134 26.38 6.52 0.05
C ARG A 134 24.87 6.80 0.09
N VAL A 135 24.30 7.04 1.27
CA VAL A 135 22.89 7.44 1.41
C VAL A 135 22.65 8.80 0.72
N ASN A 136 23.53 9.78 0.90
CA ASN A 136 23.39 11.07 0.22
C ASN A 136 23.45 10.94 -1.31
N THR A 137 24.27 10.05 -1.84
CA THR A 137 24.28 9.74 -3.27
C THR A 137 22.95 9.14 -3.74
N ALA A 138 22.37 8.22 -2.95
CA ALA A 138 21.06 7.64 -3.25
C ALA A 138 19.94 8.69 -3.20
N LYS A 139 19.99 9.59 -2.22
CA LYS A 139 19.03 10.71 -2.09
C LYS A 139 19.13 11.66 -3.29
N ALA A 140 20.34 12.01 -3.71
CA ALA A 140 20.55 12.85 -4.89
C ALA A 140 19.99 12.20 -6.15
N TYR A 141 20.21 10.89 -6.34
CA TYR A 141 19.62 10.16 -7.44
C TYR A 141 18.08 10.18 -7.38
N ALA A 142 17.51 9.90 -6.20
CA ALA A 142 16.07 9.91 -6.00
C ALA A 142 15.45 11.28 -6.31
N GLN A 143 16.14 12.38 -5.99
CA GLN A 143 15.64 13.74 -6.22
C GLN A 143 15.82 14.22 -7.67
N ASN A 144 16.93 13.86 -8.33
CA ASN A 144 17.32 14.48 -9.59
C ASN A 144 17.07 13.58 -10.83
N THR A 145 17.11 12.25 -10.67
CA THR A 145 17.03 11.30 -11.80
C THR A 145 15.72 10.49 -11.77
N LEU A 146 15.34 10.01 -10.59
CA LEU A 146 14.18 9.13 -10.45
C LEU A 146 12.84 9.77 -10.85
N PRO A 147 12.58 11.09 -10.69
CA PRO A 147 11.30 11.69 -11.06
C PRO A 147 10.87 11.41 -12.49
N ALA A 148 11.75 11.61 -13.48
CA ALA A 148 11.44 11.36 -14.89
C ALA A 148 11.19 9.87 -15.19
N LEU A 149 11.84 8.97 -14.45
CA LEU A 149 11.63 7.52 -14.58
C LEU A 149 10.27 7.10 -14.02
N LEU A 150 9.87 7.65 -12.88
CA LEU A 150 8.55 7.42 -12.28
C LEU A 150 7.43 7.96 -13.17
N ASP A 151 7.62 9.15 -13.76
CA ASP A 151 6.65 9.74 -14.71
C ASP A 151 6.39 8.82 -15.89
N ARG A 152 7.42 8.16 -16.42
CA ARG A 152 7.27 7.15 -17.50
C ARG A 152 6.46 5.96 -17.03
N VAL A 153 6.71 5.44 -15.82
CA VAL A 153 5.95 4.31 -15.23
C VAL A 153 4.48 4.68 -15.09
N TYR A 154 4.19 5.81 -14.46
CA TYR A 154 2.81 6.20 -14.17
C TYR A 154 2.03 6.57 -15.43
N SER A 155 2.67 7.27 -16.36
CA SER A 155 2.07 7.58 -17.66
C SER A 155 1.78 6.32 -18.48
N ALA A 156 2.71 5.36 -18.50
CA ALA A 156 2.53 4.09 -19.20
C ALA A 156 1.37 3.28 -18.57
N ALA A 157 1.28 3.21 -17.24
CA ALA A 157 0.19 2.52 -16.55
C ALA A 157 -1.18 3.14 -16.88
N LYS A 158 -1.26 4.47 -16.86
CA LYS A 158 -2.50 5.20 -17.19
C LYS A 158 -2.86 5.10 -18.68
N ALA A 159 -1.89 5.11 -19.57
CA ALA A 159 -2.14 4.89 -21.00
C ALA A 159 -2.66 3.48 -21.28
N LYS A 160 -2.10 2.45 -20.60
CA LYS A 160 -2.51 1.06 -20.77
C LYS A 160 -3.91 0.77 -20.22
N ALA A 161 -4.25 1.36 -19.07
CA ALA A 161 -5.55 1.20 -18.39
C ALA A 161 -6.07 2.57 -17.89
N PRO A 162 -6.65 3.39 -18.77
CA PRO A 162 -7.01 4.80 -18.46
C PRO A 162 -8.06 4.93 -17.37
N ASN A 163 -8.88 3.91 -17.17
CA ASN A 163 -9.93 3.89 -16.14
C ASN A 163 -9.47 3.27 -14.81
N ALA A 164 -8.22 2.80 -14.73
CA ALA A 164 -7.71 2.19 -13.51
C ALA A 164 -7.40 3.25 -12.43
N LYS A 165 -7.78 2.94 -11.19
CA LYS A 165 -7.26 3.65 -10.02
C LYS A 165 -5.79 3.24 -9.84
N LEU A 166 -4.86 4.14 -10.12
CA LEU A 166 -3.43 3.92 -9.87
C LEU A 166 -3.09 4.29 -8.43
N VAL A 167 -2.47 3.36 -7.71
CA VAL A 167 -2.07 3.51 -6.31
C VAL A 167 -0.56 3.27 -6.18
N VAL A 168 0.16 4.25 -5.70
CA VAL A 168 1.60 4.20 -5.46
C VAL A 168 1.82 4.05 -3.95
N LEU A 169 2.55 3.00 -3.54
CA LEU A 169 2.88 2.79 -2.13
C LEU A 169 4.36 3.15 -1.89
N SER A 170 4.63 3.76 -0.74
CA SER A 170 6.00 4.09 -0.32
C SER A 170 6.75 2.87 0.24
N TYR A 171 8.02 3.10 0.61
CA TYR A 171 8.80 2.18 1.43
C TYR A 171 8.76 2.62 2.89
N PRO A 172 8.91 1.71 3.87
CA PRO A 172 8.94 2.06 5.28
C PRO A 172 10.25 2.73 5.68
N ARG A 173 10.29 3.36 6.84
CA ARG A 173 11.54 3.55 7.57
C ARG A 173 11.99 2.19 8.09
N PHE A 174 13.30 1.95 8.07
CA PHE A 174 13.85 0.62 8.39
C PHE A 174 14.06 0.40 9.88
N TYR A 175 14.53 1.43 10.59
CA TYR A 175 15.03 1.29 11.95
C TYR A 175 14.30 2.15 12.96
N THR A 176 14.13 1.60 14.15
CA THR A 176 13.90 2.40 15.36
C THR A 176 15.20 3.10 15.74
N VAL A 177 15.14 4.39 16.04
CA VAL A 177 16.29 5.20 16.45
C VAL A 177 15.88 6.04 17.66
N PRO A 178 16.63 6.00 18.77
CA PRO A 178 17.82 5.16 19.01
C PRO A 178 17.49 3.66 19.08
N GLY A 179 18.45 2.80 18.78
CA GLY A 179 18.24 1.36 18.79
C GLY A 179 19.52 0.58 19.11
N SER A 180 19.38 -0.60 19.72
CA SER A 180 20.49 -1.41 20.19
C SER A 180 20.63 -2.78 19.50
N CYS A 181 19.70 -3.16 18.64
CA CYS A 181 19.81 -4.38 17.85
C CYS A 181 20.60 -4.16 16.56
N ASN A 182 20.99 -5.20 15.85
CA ASN A 182 21.83 -5.16 14.65
C ASN A 182 23.25 -4.68 14.92
N VAL A 183 24.09 -5.61 15.23
CA VAL A 183 25.53 -5.40 15.40
C VAL A 183 26.12 -4.70 14.16
N GLY A 184 26.88 -3.62 14.37
CA GLY A 184 27.56 -2.89 13.30
C GLY A 184 26.84 -1.70 12.69
N LEU A 185 25.58 -1.46 13.04
CA LEU A 185 24.84 -0.27 12.60
C LEU A 185 24.66 0.72 13.77
N SER A 186 25.41 1.82 13.73
CA SER A 186 25.26 2.95 14.65
C SER A 186 23.93 3.67 14.43
N ASP A 187 23.50 4.47 15.41
CA ASP A 187 22.31 5.33 15.23
C ASP A 187 22.50 6.38 14.13
N THR A 188 23.73 6.79 13.84
CA THR A 188 24.08 7.64 12.68
C THR A 188 23.71 6.94 11.38
N LYS A 189 24.13 5.68 11.19
CA LYS A 189 23.82 4.89 9.98
C LYS A 189 22.31 4.62 9.85
N ARG A 190 21.66 4.23 10.94
CA ARG A 190 20.21 4.00 10.98
C ARG A 190 19.41 5.23 10.62
N SER A 191 19.78 6.38 11.19
CA SER A 191 19.19 7.68 10.89
C SER A 191 19.39 8.07 9.43
N ALA A 192 20.58 7.85 8.89
CA ALA A 192 20.87 8.10 7.48
C ALA A 192 19.99 7.23 6.56
N ILE A 193 19.90 5.91 6.79
CA ILE A 193 19.06 4.99 6.02
C ILE A 193 17.59 5.42 6.07
N ASN A 194 17.06 5.74 7.26
CA ASN A 194 15.69 6.23 7.42
C ASN A 194 15.46 7.53 6.63
N SER A 195 16.44 8.46 6.64
CA SER A 195 16.35 9.71 5.87
C SER A 195 16.32 9.46 4.35
N GLY A 196 16.98 8.41 3.89
CA GLY A 196 16.90 7.94 2.50
C GLY A 196 15.49 7.49 2.14
N ALA A 197 14.86 6.68 3.01
CA ALA A 197 13.46 6.26 2.83
C ALA A 197 12.49 7.44 2.84
N ASP A 198 12.71 8.44 3.70
CA ASP A 198 11.88 9.66 3.73
C ASP A 198 12.01 10.48 2.45
N THR A 199 13.23 10.63 1.94
CA THR A 199 13.47 11.32 0.66
C THR A 199 12.75 10.59 -0.49
N LEU A 200 12.87 9.27 -0.56
CA LEU A 200 12.22 8.48 -1.58
C LEU A 200 10.69 8.59 -1.48
N ALA A 201 10.11 8.49 -0.28
CA ALA A 201 8.68 8.64 -0.09
C ALA A 201 8.16 10.03 -0.52
N SER A 202 8.92 11.09 -0.27
CA SER A 202 8.58 12.46 -0.71
C SER A 202 8.56 12.56 -2.25
N VAL A 203 9.55 11.97 -2.92
CA VAL A 203 9.60 11.94 -4.40
C VAL A 203 8.44 11.12 -4.97
N LEU A 204 8.20 9.92 -4.45
CA LEU A 204 7.08 9.07 -4.87
C LEU A 204 5.74 9.81 -4.71
N SER A 205 5.52 10.47 -3.57
CA SER A 205 4.30 11.25 -3.30
C SER A 205 4.11 12.38 -4.31
N SER A 206 5.16 13.17 -4.55
CA SER A 206 5.13 14.27 -5.51
C SER A 206 4.81 13.78 -6.93
N ARG A 207 5.45 12.70 -7.38
CA ARG A 207 5.23 12.16 -8.74
C ARG A 207 3.88 11.49 -8.88
N ALA A 208 3.41 10.78 -7.82
CA ALA A 208 2.06 10.21 -7.78
C ALA A 208 1.00 11.31 -7.90
N ALA A 209 1.14 12.40 -7.14
CA ALA A 209 0.23 13.54 -7.21
C ALA A 209 0.22 14.18 -8.61
N ALA A 210 1.39 14.40 -9.21
CA ALA A 210 1.51 14.94 -10.57
C ALA A 210 0.83 14.05 -11.64
N ALA A 211 0.85 12.73 -11.42
CA ALA A 211 0.16 11.76 -12.27
C ALA A 211 -1.33 11.60 -11.94
N GLY A 212 -1.88 12.25 -10.93
CA GLY A 212 -3.25 12.01 -10.45
C GLY A 212 -3.44 10.60 -9.91
N ALA A 213 -2.39 9.99 -9.38
CA ALA A 213 -2.42 8.70 -8.70
C ALA A 213 -2.63 8.88 -7.19
N LYS A 214 -3.21 7.86 -6.56
CA LYS A 214 -3.31 7.82 -5.09
C LYS A 214 -1.96 7.43 -4.50
N PHE A 215 -1.42 8.25 -3.61
CA PHE A 215 -0.25 7.88 -2.82
C PHE A 215 -0.68 7.28 -1.47
N VAL A 216 -0.04 6.17 -1.09
CA VAL A 216 -0.21 5.51 0.22
C VAL A 216 1.14 5.52 0.93
N ASP A 217 1.25 6.38 1.94
CA ASP A 217 2.42 6.40 2.81
C ASP A 217 2.33 5.27 3.83
N VAL A 218 3.17 4.27 3.69
CA VAL A 218 3.18 3.12 4.60
C VAL A 218 4.02 3.36 5.87
N ARG A 219 4.85 4.41 5.90
CA ARG A 219 5.78 4.67 7.02
C ARG A 219 5.09 4.72 8.39
N PRO A 220 3.91 5.37 8.54
CA PRO A 220 3.21 5.38 9.82
C PRO A 220 2.83 3.99 10.34
N ALA A 221 2.46 3.08 9.45
CA ALA A 221 2.06 1.72 9.83
C ALA A 221 3.22 0.84 10.33
N PHE A 222 4.46 1.24 10.05
CA PHE A 222 5.66 0.57 10.54
C PHE A 222 6.21 1.16 11.85
N VAL A 223 5.66 2.28 12.33
CA VAL A 223 6.09 2.86 13.63
C VAL A 223 5.84 1.87 14.75
N GLY A 224 6.86 1.59 15.55
CA GLY A 224 6.83 0.56 16.60
C GLY A 224 7.07 -0.87 16.10
N HIS A 225 7.15 -1.08 14.78
CA HIS A 225 7.41 -2.38 14.13
C HIS A 225 8.64 -2.35 13.19
N ASN A 226 9.41 -1.27 13.22
CA ASN A 226 10.68 -1.16 12.52
C ASN A 226 11.70 -2.13 13.12
N ILE A 227 12.77 -2.41 12.40
CA ILE A 227 13.91 -3.19 12.92
C ILE A 227 14.39 -2.55 14.22
N CYS A 228 14.63 -3.34 15.25
CA CYS A 228 14.95 -2.94 16.63
C CYS A 228 13.77 -2.40 17.46
N SER A 229 12.54 -2.60 17.05
CA SER A 229 11.38 -2.26 17.88
C SER A 229 11.04 -3.39 18.89
N ALA A 230 10.35 -3.02 19.97
CA ALA A 230 9.92 -3.99 20.98
C ALA A 230 8.63 -4.74 20.61
N ALA A 231 7.84 -4.23 19.68
CA ALA A 231 6.51 -4.75 19.36
C ALA A 231 6.49 -5.87 18.30
N GLY A 232 7.67 -6.38 17.93
CA GLY A 232 7.83 -7.37 16.85
C GLY A 232 7.99 -6.70 15.48
N ASP A 233 8.90 -7.26 14.68
CA ASP A 233 9.35 -6.64 13.46
C ASP A 233 8.43 -6.92 12.28
N TYR A 234 7.99 -5.87 11.59
CA TYR A 234 7.39 -5.96 10.27
C TYR A 234 8.43 -6.04 9.15
N LEU A 235 9.72 -5.87 9.48
CA LEU A 235 10.84 -5.97 8.56
C LEU A 235 11.83 -7.00 9.08
N HIS A 236 12.35 -7.83 8.16
CA HIS A 236 13.53 -8.59 8.48
C HIS A 236 14.72 -7.65 8.69
N SER A 237 15.51 -7.93 9.70
CA SER A 237 16.91 -7.50 9.81
C SER A 237 17.75 -8.28 8.78
N LEU A 238 19.06 -8.36 8.97
CA LEU A 238 19.87 -9.33 8.24
C LEU A 238 19.36 -10.74 8.57
N THR A 239 18.94 -11.48 7.55
CA THR A 239 18.33 -12.82 7.70
C THR A 239 18.82 -13.77 6.62
N TRP A 240 18.47 -15.04 6.73
CA TRP A 240 18.71 -16.05 5.72
C TRP A 240 17.37 -16.60 5.18
N PRO A 241 17.19 -16.68 3.85
CA PRO A 241 18.13 -16.29 2.76
C PRO A 241 18.43 -14.78 2.75
N VAL A 242 19.67 -14.42 2.41
CA VAL A 242 20.15 -13.02 2.52
C VAL A 242 19.32 -12.03 1.70
N ASP A 243 18.74 -12.46 0.60
CA ASP A 243 17.90 -11.64 -0.27
C ASP A 243 16.52 -11.31 0.34
N GLU A 244 16.15 -11.91 1.48
CA GLU A 244 14.97 -11.53 2.27
C GLU A 244 15.29 -10.46 3.34
N SER A 245 16.57 -10.17 3.57
CA SER A 245 16.98 -9.11 4.49
C SER A 245 16.40 -7.76 4.09
N TYR A 246 15.96 -7.00 5.07
CA TYR A 246 15.37 -5.67 4.91
C TYR A 246 14.04 -5.63 4.11
N HIS A 247 13.40 -6.78 3.93
CA HIS A 247 12.10 -6.89 3.32
C HIS A 247 11.01 -7.11 4.37
N PRO A 248 9.73 -6.79 4.03
CA PRO A 248 8.63 -7.01 4.96
C PRO A 248 8.39 -8.49 5.26
N THR A 249 8.21 -8.82 6.52
CA THR A 249 7.69 -10.13 6.95
C THR A 249 6.24 -10.31 6.47
N ALA A 250 5.66 -11.50 6.64
CA ALA A 250 4.22 -11.70 6.39
C ALA A 250 3.35 -10.78 7.27
N ALA A 251 3.78 -10.49 8.52
CA ALA A 251 3.12 -9.51 9.37
C ALA A 251 3.26 -8.08 8.82
N GLY A 252 4.44 -7.72 8.29
CA GLY A 252 4.68 -6.43 7.64
C GLY A 252 3.89 -6.25 6.35
N GLN A 253 3.73 -7.29 5.54
CA GLN A 253 2.87 -7.24 4.36
C GLN A 253 1.41 -7.01 4.77
N ARG A 254 0.93 -7.67 5.83
CA ARG A 254 -0.44 -7.53 6.32
C ARG A 254 -0.66 -6.18 7.03
N GLY A 255 0.09 -5.88 8.08
CA GLY A 255 -0.11 -4.69 8.92
C GLY A 255 0.46 -3.43 8.30
N GLY A 256 1.64 -3.53 7.67
CA GLY A 256 2.38 -2.41 7.12
C GLY A 256 1.94 -1.97 5.71
N TYR A 257 1.45 -2.88 4.88
CA TYR A 257 1.06 -2.61 3.49
C TYR A 257 -0.42 -2.81 3.21
N TYR A 258 -0.95 -4.02 3.47
CA TYR A 258 -2.34 -4.34 3.18
C TYR A 258 -3.33 -3.45 3.94
N SER A 259 -3.12 -3.24 5.25
CA SER A 259 -4.00 -2.39 6.05
C SER A 259 -4.05 -0.94 5.57
N PRO A 260 -2.90 -0.24 5.33
CA PRO A 260 -2.92 1.10 4.73
C PRO A 260 -3.54 1.14 3.33
N LEU A 261 -3.29 0.14 2.49
CA LEU A 261 -3.89 0.05 1.16
C LEU A 261 -5.41 -0.01 1.27
N THR A 262 -5.95 -0.93 2.07
CA THR A 262 -7.39 -1.11 2.27
C THR A 262 -8.02 0.17 2.84
N SER A 263 -7.39 0.82 3.82
CA SER A 263 -7.87 2.09 4.35
C SER A 263 -7.92 3.21 3.31
N ALA A 264 -7.06 3.16 2.30
CA ALA A 264 -6.96 4.21 1.27
C ALA A 264 -7.92 4.00 0.10
N ILE A 265 -8.35 2.77 -0.17
CA ILE A 265 -9.11 2.45 -1.40
C ILE A 265 -10.39 1.64 -1.16
N GLY A 266 -10.59 1.12 0.04
CA GLY A 266 -11.71 0.24 0.41
C GLY A 266 -11.39 -1.22 0.23
#